data_7af75a13425b987eb7ab36b49dc783ba
#
_entry.id   7af75a13425b987eb7ab36b49dc783ba
#
_cell.length_a   1.000
_cell.length_b   1.000
_cell.length_c   1.000
_cell.angle_alpha   90.00
_cell.angle_beta   90.00
_cell.angle_gamma   90.00
#
_symmetry.space_group_name_H-M   'P 1'
#
loop_
_entity.id
_entity.type
_entity.pdbx_description
1 polymer ?
#
loop_
_entity_poly.entity_id
_entity_poly.type
_entity_poly.pdbx_seq_one_letter_code
_entity_poly.pdbx_strand_id
1 'polypeptide(L)'
;KLFHQNEEFLNKENLNKYVYCDKYTCGVFRQDSFQFHPLNFMHALARDCSNLGGSIFEKCKFISYQINSGKINSIIFNNNGVVNIQSEKIVFATGGYGGKEIKDLKSYWLPIKTFIGVTKPIGNELQSVLKKPLGFSDNRRAGNYYRVLPGNRLSWGRGISAVGKFTYSTLKRAISKEINYFFPELRNVEIEYVWSGNMAYASHYMPYV
;
A
#
# COMPACT_ATOMS: atom_id res chain seq x y z
N LYS A 1 20.74 21.63 0.46
CA LYS A 1 19.34 21.46 0.99
C LYS A 1 18.40 21.54 -0.18
N LEU A 2 18.14 20.39 -0.83
CA LEU A 2 17.28 20.32 -2.03
C LEU A 2 15.77 20.26 -1.69
N PHE A 3 15.41 19.93 -0.44
CA PHE A 3 14.03 19.85 -0.01
C PHE A 3 13.91 20.48 1.38
N HIS A 4 13.01 21.47 1.50
CA HIS A 4 12.59 22.00 2.80
C HIS A 4 11.64 20.98 3.44
N GLN A 5 12.20 20.02 4.13
CA GLN A 5 11.41 19.09 4.93
C GLN A 5 11.47 19.56 6.39
N ASN A 6 10.32 19.74 7.00
CA ASN A 6 10.21 19.98 8.44
C ASN A 6 10.48 18.66 9.17
N GLU A 7 11.76 18.28 9.24
CA GLU A 7 12.22 17.06 9.88
C GLU A 7 12.87 17.39 11.22
N GLU A 8 12.44 16.70 12.24
CA GLU A 8 13.02 16.74 13.57
C GLU A 8 13.69 15.41 13.88
N PHE A 9 14.99 15.44 14.19
CA PHE A 9 15.69 14.24 14.66
C PHE A 9 15.32 13.97 16.12
N LEU A 10 14.90 12.74 16.40
CA LEU A 10 14.55 12.27 17.73
C LEU A 10 15.60 11.27 18.21
N ASN A 11 16.27 11.59 19.30
CA ASN A 11 17.03 10.61 20.06
C ASN A 11 16.09 9.60 20.73
N LYS A 12 16.61 8.57 21.35
CA LYS A 12 15.83 7.51 21.99
C LYS A 12 14.81 8.04 23.00
N GLU A 13 15.20 8.98 23.83
CA GLU A 13 14.33 9.57 24.86
C GLU A 13 13.14 10.31 24.24
N ASN A 14 13.39 11.16 23.25
CA ASN A 14 12.36 11.90 22.55
C ASN A 14 11.47 10.98 21.70
N LEU A 15 12.04 9.95 21.06
CA LEU A 15 11.29 8.95 20.32
C LEU A 15 10.29 8.21 21.22
N ASN A 16 10.67 7.90 22.46
CA ASN A 16 9.81 7.25 23.44
C ASN A 16 8.57 8.06 23.84
N LYS A 17 8.48 9.35 23.49
CA LYS A 17 7.28 10.18 23.64
C LYS A 17 6.21 9.84 22.60
N TYR A 18 6.59 9.16 21.51
CA TYR A 18 5.72 8.78 20.38
C TYR A 18 5.50 7.26 20.30
N VAL A 19 6.59 6.51 20.38
CA VAL A 19 6.59 5.05 20.32
C VAL A 19 7.61 4.47 21.28
N TYR A 20 7.15 3.57 22.13
CA TYR A 20 8.04 2.80 23.01
C TYR A 20 8.38 1.48 22.34
N CYS A 21 9.64 1.32 21.96
CA CYS A 21 10.15 0.10 21.34
C CYS A 21 11.67 0.01 21.55
N ASP A 22 12.14 -1.04 22.20
CA ASP A 22 13.57 -1.21 22.49
C ASP A 22 14.44 -1.42 21.24
N LYS A 23 13.83 -1.82 20.14
CA LYS A 23 14.51 -2.03 18.86
C LYS A 23 14.86 -0.72 18.12
N TYR A 24 14.21 0.38 18.50
CA TYR A 24 14.47 1.68 17.89
C TYR A 24 15.43 2.50 18.74
N THR A 25 16.50 3.00 18.14
CA THR A 25 17.51 3.82 18.81
C THR A 25 17.31 5.31 18.62
N CYS A 26 16.73 5.70 17.50
CA CYS A 26 16.41 7.08 17.12
C CYS A 26 15.29 7.11 16.10
N GLY A 27 14.81 8.28 15.75
CA GLY A 27 13.81 8.49 14.72
C GLY A 27 13.90 9.84 14.05
N VAL A 28 13.11 10.02 13.01
CA VAL A 28 12.89 11.31 12.36
C VAL A 28 11.39 11.57 12.38
N PHE A 29 10.99 12.67 12.94
CA PHE A 29 9.60 13.12 12.95
C PHE A 29 9.38 14.13 11.82
N ARG A 30 8.34 13.90 11.01
CA ARG A 30 7.94 14.76 9.90
C ARG A 30 6.60 15.42 10.22
N GLN A 31 6.60 16.73 10.37
CA GLN A 31 5.39 17.49 10.70
C GLN A 31 4.45 17.68 9.50
N ASP A 32 4.99 17.66 8.29
CA ASP A 32 4.27 17.84 7.03
C ASP A 32 3.69 16.55 6.44
N SER A 33 3.88 15.42 7.10
CA SER A 33 3.33 14.14 6.72
C SER A 33 1.93 13.92 7.29
N PHE A 34 1.08 13.23 6.55
CA PHE A 34 -0.28 12.94 6.95
C PHE A 34 -0.68 11.49 6.68
N GLN A 35 -1.73 11.05 7.33
CA GLN A 35 -2.34 9.75 7.11
C GLN A 35 -3.75 9.93 6.57
N PHE A 36 -4.16 9.03 5.70
CA PHE A 36 -5.53 8.99 5.20
C PHE A 36 -6.03 7.56 5.06
N HIS A 37 -7.32 7.41 4.83
CA HIS A 37 -7.95 6.13 4.55
C HIS A 37 -7.95 5.88 3.03
N PRO A 38 -7.10 4.99 2.49
CA PRO A 38 -6.89 4.88 1.03
C PRO A 38 -8.18 4.56 0.27
N LEU A 39 -9.01 3.66 0.80
CA LEU A 39 -10.26 3.28 0.15
C LEU A 39 -11.27 4.44 0.09
N ASN A 40 -11.42 5.19 1.20
CA ASN A 40 -12.31 6.35 1.21
C ASN A 40 -11.82 7.43 0.25
N PHE A 41 -10.50 7.63 0.17
CA PHE A 41 -9.91 8.56 -0.78
C PHE A 41 -10.20 8.12 -2.23
N MET A 42 -10.03 6.85 -2.56
CA MET A 42 -10.37 6.30 -3.88
C MET A 42 -11.85 6.48 -4.22
N HIS A 43 -12.76 6.23 -3.29
CA HIS A 43 -14.19 6.47 -3.49
C HIS A 43 -14.51 7.94 -3.71
N ALA A 44 -13.84 8.84 -3.00
CA ALA A 44 -14.01 10.28 -3.21
C ALA A 44 -13.57 10.69 -4.63
N LEU A 45 -12.37 10.25 -5.05
CA LEU A 45 -11.86 10.52 -6.41
C LEU A 45 -12.78 9.94 -7.50
N ALA A 46 -13.29 8.72 -7.31
CA ALA A 46 -14.21 8.11 -8.27
C ALA A 46 -15.51 8.93 -8.40
N ARG A 47 -16.07 9.39 -7.28
CA ARG A 47 -17.26 10.26 -7.28
C ARG A 47 -16.98 11.59 -7.98
N ASP A 48 -15.83 12.22 -7.68
CA ASP A 48 -15.46 13.50 -8.30
C ASP A 48 -15.23 13.33 -9.80
N CYS A 49 -14.59 12.24 -10.23
CA CYS A 49 -14.46 11.89 -11.65
C CYS A 49 -15.82 11.81 -12.34
N SER A 50 -16.78 11.10 -11.72
CA SER A 50 -18.14 10.97 -12.28
C SER A 50 -18.88 12.30 -12.31
N ASN A 51 -18.74 13.13 -11.29
CA ASN A 51 -19.35 14.47 -11.24
C ASN A 51 -18.79 15.41 -12.34
N LEU A 52 -17.56 15.20 -12.75
CA LEU A 52 -16.89 15.93 -13.84
C LEU A 52 -17.20 15.33 -15.24
N GLY A 53 -18.10 14.36 -15.33
CA GLY A 53 -18.52 13.74 -16.59
C GLY A 53 -17.68 12.51 -17.00
N GLY A 54 -16.75 12.07 -16.17
CA GLY A 54 -16.00 10.85 -16.40
C GLY A 54 -16.86 9.60 -16.20
N SER A 55 -16.65 8.58 -17.03
CA SER A 55 -17.34 7.30 -16.90
C SER A 55 -16.42 6.24 -16.31
N ILE A 56 -16.91 5.54 -15.28
CA ILE A 56 -16.15 4.48 -14.61
C ILE A 56 -16.87 3.15 -14.86
N PHE A 57 -16.14 2.19 -15.43
CA PHE A 57 -16.65 0.86 -15.73
C PHE A 57 -15.88 -0.17 -14.89
N GLU A 58 -16.58 -0.84 -14.00
CA GLU A 58 -16.04 -1.94 -13.21
C GLU A 58 -16.21 -3.29 -13.95
N LYS A 59 -15.46 -4.30 -13.48
CA LYS A 59 -15.52 -5.67 -14.02
C LYS A 59 -15.23 -5.75 -15.52
N CYS A 60 -14.46 -4.79 -16.02
CA CYS A 60 -14.00 -4.72 -17.40
C CYS A 60 -12.53 -5.13 -17.48
N LYS A 61 -12.27 -6.25 -18.12
CA LYS A 61 -10.90 -6.74 -18.32
C LYS A 61 -10.37 -6.24 -19.64
N PHE A 62 -9.26 -5.51 -19.60
CA PHE A 62 -8.50 -5.15 -20.81
C PHE A 62 -7.86 -6.39 -21.41
N ILE A 63 -7.96 -6.55 -22.73
CA ILE A 63 -7.42 -7.71 -23.49
C ILE A 63 -6.23 -7.29 -24.34
N SER A 64 -6.43 -6.30 -25.19
CA SER A 64 -5.41 -5.84 -26.13
C SER A 64 -5.76 -4.47 -26.71
N TYR A 65 -4.83 -3.89 -27.42
CA TYR A 65 -5.09 -2.69 -28.22
C TYR A 65 -4.33 -2.76 -29.55
N GLN A 66 -4.80 -1.97 -30.50
CA GLN A 66 -4.17 -1.76 -31.80
C GLN A 66 -4.21 -0.27 -32.14
N ILE A 67 -3.17 0.21 -32.81
CA ILE A 67 -3.12 1.59 -33.29
C ILE A 67 -3.30 1.57 -34.79
N ASN A 68 -4.39 2.18 -35.27
CA ASN A 68 -4.72 2.26 -36.67
C ASN A 68 -5.02 3.72 -37.07
N SER A 69 -4.25 4.27 -38.00
CA SER A 69 -4.45 5.64 -38.50
C SER A 69 -4.54 6.70 -37.41
N GLY A 70 -3.69 6.60 -36.37
CA GLY A 70 -3.65 7.55 -35.25
C GLY A 70 -4.75 7.35 -34.20
N LYS A 71 -5.62 6.36 -34.35
CA LYS A 71 -6.64 5.98 -33.36
C LYS A 71 -6.30 4.68 -32.68
N ILE A 72 -6.64 4.59 -31.39
CA ILE A 72 -6.42 3.42 -30.57
C ILE A 72 -7.74 2.63 -30.49
N ASN A 73 -7.70 1.37 -30.92
CA ASN A 73 -8.82 0.44 -30.77
C ASN A 73 -8.47 -0.55 -29.67
N SER A 74 -9.14 -0.42 -28.53
CA SER A 74 -8.94 -1.28 -27.36
C SER A 74 -10.02 -2.34 -27.31
N ILE A 75 -9.65 -3.55 -26.96
CA ILE A 75 -10.57 -4.67 -26.75
C ILE A 75 -10.64 -4.93 -25.25
N ILE A 76 -11.84 -4.86 -24.72
CA ILE A 76 -12.13 -5.22 -23.34
C ILE A 76 -13.15 -6.37 -23.28
N PHE A 77 -13.13 -7.11 -22.19
CA PHE A 77 -14.09 -8.15 -21.89
C PHE A 77 -14.83 -7.79 -20.60
N ASN A 78 -16.15 -7.84 -20.62
CA ASN A 78 -17.01 -7.67 -19.47
C ASN A 78 -18.07 -8.80 -19.40
N ASN A 79 -19.00 -8.71 -18.47
CA ASN A 79 -20.05 -9.72 -18.29
C ASN A 79 -20.97 -9.90 -19.52
N ASN A 80 -21.01 -8.91 -20.42
CA ASN A 80 -21.83 -8.93 -21.64
C ASN A 80 -21.01 -9.36 -22.89
N GLY A 81 -19.76 -9.73 -22.71
CA GLY A 81 -18.88 -10.20 -23.79
C GLY A 81 -17.77 -9.21 -24.15
N VAL A 82 -17.37 -9.26 -25.40
CA VAL A 82 -16.27 -8.43 -25.93
C VAL A 82 -16.80 -7.07 -26.37
N VAL A 83 -16.14 -6.01 -25.94
CA VAL A 83 -16.45 -4.63 -26.32
C VAL A 83 -15.22 -3.98 -26.92
N ASN A 84 -15.40 -3.27 -28.03
CA ASN A 84 -14.38 -2.47 -28.69
C ASN A 84 -14.54 -0.99 -28.28
N ILE A 85 -13.44 -0.38 -27.86
CA ILE A 85 -13.40 1.04 -27.48
C ILE A 85 -12.40 1.74 -28.42
N GLN A 86 -12.85 2.80 -29.06
CA GLN A 86 -12.00 3.68 -29.85
C GLN A 86 -11.68 4.95 -29.07
N SER A 87 -10.39 5.30 -29.01
CA SER A 87 -9.91 6.49 -28.32
C SER A 87 -8.74 7.12 -29.06
N GLU A 88 -8.45 8.37 -28.77
CA GLU A 88 -7.26 9.06 -29.25
C GLU A 88 -6.04 8.74 -28.37
N LYS A 89 -6.25 8.46 -27.09
CA LYS A 89 -5.21 8.19 -26.11
C LYS A 89 -5.62 7.07 -25.18
N ILE A 90 -4.64 6.34 -24.67
CA ILE A 90 -4.81 5.33 -23.62
C ILE A 90 -3.77 5.55 -22.54
N VAL A 91 -4.19 5.43 -21.27
CA VAL A 91 -3.30 5.50 -20.11
C VAL A 91 -3.42 4.20 -19.32
N PHE A 92 -2.29 3.54 -19.11
CA PHE A 92 -2.22 2.34 -18.28
C PHE A 92 -1.80 2.69 -16.87
N ALA A 93 -2.76 2.80 -15.96
CA ALA A 93 -2.53 3.11 -14.54
C ALA A 93 -2.69 1.85 -13.66
N THR A 94 -2.27 0.69 -14.16
CA THR A 94 -2.53 -0.63 -13.58
C THR A 94 -1.58 -1.00 -12.43
N GLY A 95 -0.52 -0.23 -12.22
CA GLY A 95 0.50 -0.53 -11.19
C GLY A 95 1.05 -1.95 -11.35
N GLY A 96 1.26 -2.65 -10.25
CA GLY A 96 1.80 -4.02 -10.23
C GLY A 96 0.85 -5.11 -10.73
N TYR A 97 -0.35 -4.75 -11.21
CA TYR A 97 -1.34 -5.70 -11.73
C TYR A 97 -1.36 -5.79 -13.26
N GLY A 98 -0.80 -4.81 -13.95
CA GLY A 98 -0.63 -4.85 -15.40
C GLY A 98 0.55 -5.71 -15.83
N GLY A 99 0.59 -6.11 -17.09
CA GLY A 99 1.80 -6.68 -17.64
C GLY A 99 1.62 -7.77 -18.70
N LYS A 100 0.71 -8.69 -18.57
CA LYS A 100 0.53 -9.76 -19.57
C LYS A 100 -0.17 -9.25 -20.83
N GLU A 101 -1.06 -8.32 -20.66
CA GLU A 101 -1.90 -7.71 -21.70
C GLU A 101 -1.18 -6.56 -22.41
N ILE A 102 -0.16 -5.97 -21.78
CA ILE A 102 0.60 -4.84 -22.29
C ILE A 102 2.04 -5.31 -22.51
N LYS A 103 2.27 -5.94 -23.66
CA LYS A 103 3.54 -6.63 -23.96
C LYS A 103 4.76 -5.72 -23.83
N ASP A 104 4.63 -4.48 -24.26
CA ASP A 104 5.74 -3.51 -24.28
C ASP A 104 6.16 -3.06 -22.88
N LEU A 105 5.27 -3.14 -21.89
CA LEU A 105 5.55 -2.72 -20.52
C LEU A 105 6.01 -3.85 -19.58
N LYS A 106 5.91 -5.10 -20.03
CA LYS A 106 6.17 -6.27 -19.17
C LYS A 106 7.58 -6.32 -18.56
N SER A 107 8.56 -5.75 -19.24
CA SER A 107 9.98 -5.76 -18.82
C SER A 107 10.37 -4.59 -17.89
N TYR A 108 9.50 -3.59 -17.72
CA TYR A 108 9.86 -2.36 -17.02
C TYR A 108 9.77 -2.48 -15.50
N TRP A 109 8.96 -3.40 -14.97
CA TRP A 109 8.84 -3.59 -13.52
C TRP A 109 8.63 -5.04 -13.13
N LEU A 110 9.01 -5.35 -11.91
CA LEU A 110 8.72 -6.62 -11.26
C LEU A 110 7.48 -6.47 -10.36
N PRO A 111 6.42 -7.28 -10.51
CA PRO A 111 5.30 -7.27 -9.58
C PRO A 111 5.75 -7.89 -8.26
N ILE A 112 5.82 -7.08 -7.23
CA ILE A 112 6.23 -7.49 -5.88
C ILE A 112 5.03 -7.39 -4.95
N LYS A 113 4.74 -8.47 -4.23
CA LYS A 113 3.70 -8.50 -3.21
C LYS A 113 4.17 -7.84 -1.92
N THR A 114 3.33 -7.01 -1.35
CA THR A 114 3.42 -6.51 0.01
C THR A 114 2.21 -6.96 0.81
N PHE A 115 2.32 -6.95 2.13
CA PHE A 115 1.34 -7.55 3.01
C PHE A 115 0.92 -6.57 4.10
N ILE A 116 -0.36 -6.56 4.43
CA ILE A 116 -0.92 -5.79 5.54
C ILE A 116 -1.80 -6.70 6.37
N GLY A 117 -1.68 -6.59 7.70
CA GLY A 117 -2.59 -7.17 8.65
C GLY A 117 -3.21 -6.11 9.55
N VAL A 118 -4.43 -6.36 10.00
CA VAL A 118 -5.11 -5.55 11.00
C VAL A 118 -5.50 -6.46 12.16
N THR A 119 -5.18 -5.99 13.36
CA THR A 119 -5.49 -6.74 14.59
C THR A 119 -6.96 -6.66 14.94
N LYS A 120 -7.45 -7.56 15.79
CA LYS A 120 -8.61 -7.29 16.62
C LYS A 120 -8.36 -6.05 17.49
N PRO A 121 -9.38 -5.44 18.09
CA PRO A 121 -9.17 -4.39 19.07
C PRO A 121 -8.17 -4.82 20.13
N ILE A 122 -7.14 -3.99 20.34
CA ILE A 122 -6.18 -4.14 21.42
C ILE A 122 -6.63 -3.21 22.53
N GLY A 123 -6.51 -3.63 23.75
CA GLY A 123 -6.87 -2.82 24.91
C GLY A 123 -5.98 -1.57 25.10
N ASN A 124 -5.90 -1.10 26.31
CA ASN A 124 -5.08 0.06 26.66
C ASN A 124 -3.57 -0.18 26.47
N GLU A 125 -3.16 -1.43 26.34
CA GLU A 125 -1.78 -1.84 26.06
C GLU A 125 -1.25 -1.24 24.74
N LEU A 126 -2.12 -1.01 23.77
CA LEU A 126 -1.71 -0.36 22.53
C LEU A 126 -1.19 1.06 22.78
N GLN A 127 -1.80 1.79 23.69
CA GLN A 127 -1.40 3.15 24.03
C GLN A 127 -0.10 3.20 24.87
N SER A 128 0.27 2.11 25.54
CA SER A 128 1.55 2.03 26.25
C SER A 128 2.73 2.00 25.30
N VAL A 129 2.57 1.43 24.10
CA VAL A 129 3.60 1.35 23.08
C VAL A 129 3.47 2.43 21.99
N LEU A 130 2.26 2.74 21.54
CA LEU A 130 2.00 3.79 20.55
C LEU A 130 1.26 4.96 21.22
N LYS A 131 2.03 5.89 21.73
CA LYS A 131 1.54 6.99 22.59
C LYS A 131 0.84 8.11 21.81
N LYS A 132 0.99 8.12 20.49
CA LYS A 132 0.39 9.12 19.59
C LYS A 132 -0.22 8.44 18.37
N PRO A 133 -1.34 8.93 17.83
CA PRO A 133 -2.01 8.36 16.66
C PRO A 133 -1.29 8.75 15.36
N LEU A 134 -0.03 8.40 15.24
CA LEU A 134 0.83 8.69 14.11
C LEU A 134 1.01 7.46 13.21
N GLY A 135 1.49 7.69 11.98
CA GLY A 135 2.04 6.66 11.13
C GLY A 135 3.53 6.48 11.43
N PHE A 136 3.95 5.24 11.54
CA PHE A 136 5.32 4.87 11.81
C PHE A 136 5.85 4.00 10.67
N SER A 137 7.13 4.18 10.33
CA SER A 137 7.84 3.27 9.44
C SER A 137 9.27 3.11 9.91
N ASP A 138 9.84 1.93 9.74
CA ASP A 138 11.26 1.72 9.97
C ASP A 138 12.06 1.87 8.66
N ASN A 139 13.36 2.07 8.78
CA ASN A 139 14.27 2.33 7.67
C ASN A 139 14.85 1.06 7.03
N ARG A 140 14.37 -0.13 7.39
CA ARG A 140 14.82 -1.38 6.76
C ARG A 140 14.34 -1.43 5.32
N ARG A 141 15.14 -2.01 4.45
CA ARG A 141 14.68 -2.37 3.10
C ARG A 141 13.52 -3.37 3.23
N ALA A 142 12.33 -3.03 2.74
CA ALA A 142 11.11 -3.79 2.99
C ALA A 142 10.72 -3.84 4.50
N GLY A 143 10.91 -2.73 5.18
CA GLY A 143 10.61 -2.54 6.59
C GLY A 143 9.13 -2.56 6.93
N ASN A 144 8.85 -2.35 8.19
CA ASN A 144 7.49 -2.24 8.69
C ASN A 144 6.95 -0.82 8.54
N TYR A 145 5.65 -0.73 8.32
CA TYR A 145 4.90 0.52 8.42
C TYR A 145 3.58 0.23 9.13
N TYR A 146 3.27 1.03 10.13
CA TYR A 146 2.14 0.73 10.99
C TYR A 146 1.52 1.98 11.57
N ARG A 147 0.26 1.85 11.97
CA ARG A 147 -0.52 2.92 12.60
C ARG A 147 -1.68 2.36 13.41
N VAL A 148 -2.16 3.18 14.34
CA VAL A 148 -3.39 2.91 15.06
C VAL A 148 -4.58 3.27 14.18
N LEU A 149 -5.57 2.38 14.14
CA LEU A 149 -6.86 2.58 13.50
C LEU A 149 -7.96 2.82 14.55
N PRO A 150 -9.12 3.37 14.16
CA PRO A 150 -10.28 3.48 15.04
C PRO A 150 -10.60 2.13 15.71
N GLY A 151 -11.08 2.21 16.97
CA GLY A 151 -11.36 1.02 17.78
C GLY A 151 -10.12 0.34 18.35
N ASN A 152 -9.03 1.08 18.57
CA ASN A 152 -7.77 0.57 19.13
C ASN A 152 -7.22 -0.66 18.38
N ARG A 153 -7.27 -0.62 17.07
CA ARG A 153 -6.69 -1.64 16.18
C ARG A 153 -5.34 -1.18 15.68
N LEU A 154 -4.43 -2.12 15.49
CA LEU A 154 -3.14 -1.87 14.86
C LEU A 154 -3.16 -2.37 13.42
N SER A 155 -2.92 -1.47 12.47
CA SER A 155 -2.59 -1.83 11.08
C SER A 155 -1.08 -1.99 10.98
N TRP A 156 -0.64 -3.13 10.43
CA TRP A 156 0.76 -3.48 10.29
C TRP A 156 1.07 -3.94 8.88
N GLY A 157 1.82 -3.14 8.15
CA GLY A 157 2.34 -3.49 6.84
C GLY A 157 3.77 -3.97 6.95
N ARG A 158 4.13 -5.00 6.18
CA ARG A 158 5.47 -5.58 6.23
C ARG A 158 5.85 -6.31 4.97
N GLY A 159 7.14 -6.42 4.80
CA GLY A 159 7.77 -7.36 3.90
C GLY A 159 7.41 -7.18 2.44
N ILE A 160 8.23 -7.76 1.61
CA ILE A 160 8.01 -7.87 0.17
C ILE A 160 8.30 -9.30 -0.27
N SER A 161 7.64 -9.76 -1.33
CA SER A 161 7.93 -11.04 -1.97
C SER A 161 7.68 -10.99 -3.48
N ALA A 162 8.67 -11.40 -4.24
CA ALA A 162 8.53 -11.58 -5.69
C ALA A 162 7.95 -12.96 -6.04
N VAL A 163 8.08 -13.93 -5.15
CA VAL A 163 7.71 -15.32 -5.37
C VAL A 163 6.99 -15.90 -4.14
N GLY A 164 6.17 -16.91 -4.37
CA GLY A 164 5.53 -17.69 -3.32
C GLY A 164 4.01 -17.50 -3.22
N LYS A 165 3.37 -18.57 -2.80
CA LYS A 165 1.96 -18.59 -2.40
C LYS A 165 1.91 -18.48 -0.89
N PHE A 166 1.20 -17.48 -0.40
CA PHE A 166 1.00 -17.27 1.04
C PHE A 166 -0.45 -17.60 1.38
N THR A 167 -0.63 -18.42 2.41
CA THR A 167 -1.96 -18.65 2.98
C THR A 167 -2.28 -17.55 4.00
N TYR A 168 -3.55 -17.31 4.24
CA TYR A 168 -3.99 -16.37 5.28
C TYR A 168 -3.39 -16.70 6.65
N SER A 169 -3.34 -17.97 7.01
CA SER A 169 -2.81 -18.43 8.30
C SER A 169 -1.32 -18.16 8.43
N THR A 170 -0.53 -18.41 7.38
CA THR A 170 0.92 -18.13 7.41
C THR A 170 1.21 -16.65 7.50
N LEU A 171 0.43 -15.80 6.80
CA LEU A 171 0.56 -14.34 6.87
C LEU A 171 0.17 -13.80 8.24
N LYS A 172 -0.96 -14.24 8.80
CA LYS A 172 -1.37 -13.85 10.16
C LYS A 172 -0.30 -14.16 11.18
N ARG A 173 0.23 -15.40 11.15
CA ARG A 173 1.32 -15.83 12.05
C ARG A 173 2.58 -14.99 11.88
N ALA A 174 2.97 -14.68 10.63
CA ALA A 174 4.15 -13.90 10.35
C ALA A 174 4.02 -12.45 10.86
N ILE A 175 2.86 -11.82 10.68
CA ILE A 175 2.59 -10.47 11.16
C ILE A 175 2.53 -10.44 12.69
N SER A 176 1.83 -11.39 13.32
CA SER A 176 1.77 -11.49 14.78
C SER A 176 3.17 -11.67 15.40
N LYS A 177 4.02 -12.51 14.83
CA LYS A 177 5.42 -12.66 15.27
C LYS A 177 6.22 -11.35 15.15
N GLU A 178 6.02 -10.61 14.06
CA GLU A 178 6.70 -9.34 13.85
C GLU A 178 6.25 -8.29 14.88
N ILE A 179 4.94 -8.17 15.10
CA ILE A 179 4.40 -7.25 16.13
C ILE A 179 4.98 -7.62 17.50
N ASN A 180 4.95 -8.88 17.87
CA ASN A 180 5.49 -9.34 19.16
C ASN A 180 7.01 -9.14 19.29
N TYR A 181 7.75 -9.17 18.18
CA TYR A 181 9.18 -8.89 18.18
C TYR A 181 9.49 -7.41 18.47
N PHE A 182 8.70 -6.50 17.89
CA PHE A 182 8.88 -5.05 18.13
C PHE A 182 8.22 -4.58 19.42
N PHE A 183 7.09 -5.15 19.76
CA PHE A 183 6.26 -4.78 20.89
C PHE A 183 5.91 -6.01 21.73
N PRO A 184 6.86 -6.51 22.56
CA PRO A 184 6.61 -7.67 23.43
C PRO A 184 5.45 -7.44 24.40
N GLU A 185 5.14 -6.18 24.71
CA GLU A 185 4.03 -5.77 25.56
C GLU A 185 2.67 -6.14 24.95
N LEU A 186 2.58 -6.16 23.60
CA LEU A 186 1.39 -6.54 22.85
C LEU A 186 1.34 -8.06 22.61
N ARG A 187 1.57 -8.86 23.63
CA ARG A 187 1.56 -10.32 23.56
C ARG A 187 0.19 -10.85 23.12
N ASN A 188 0.20 -11.92 22.32
CA ASN A 188 -1.02 -12.61 21.86
C ASN A 188 -1.96 -11.74 21.01
N VAL A 189 -1.41 -10.78 20.28
CA VAL A 189 -2.20 -9.99 19.34
C VAL A 189 -2.78 -10.88 18.25
N GLU A 190 -4.10 -10.90 18.16
CA GLU A 190 -4.81 -11.62 17.10
C GLU A 190 -4.95 -10.75 15.85
N ILE A 191 -4.53 -11.29 14.71
CA ILE A 191 -4.76 -10.66 13.40
C ILE A 191 -6.14 -11.05 12.89
N GLU A 192 -7.03 -10.07 12.78
CA GLU A 192 -8.38 -10.28 12.26
C GLU A 192 -8.38 -10.31 10.74
N TYR A 193 -7.83 -9.28 10.10
CA TYR A 193 -7.76 -9.17 8.65
C TYR A 193 -6.32 -9.23 8.17
N VAL A 194 -6.12 -9.86 7.01
CA VAL A 194 -4.84 -9.84 6.31
C VAL A 194 -5.08 -9.88 4.80
N TRP A 195 -4.32 -9.09 4.08
CA TRP A 195 -4.35 -9.07 2.63
C TRP A 195 -2.98 -8.76 2.04
N SER A 196 -2.87 -8.93 0.74
CA SER A 196 -1.68 -8.57 -0.04
C SER A 196 -2.05 -7.76 -1.26
N GLY A 197 -1.12 -6.92 -1.72
CA GLY A 197 -1.23 -6.18 -2.97
C GLY A 197 0.07 -6.26 -3.76
N ASN A 198 -0.02 -6.08 -5.08
CA ASN A 198 1.15 -6.02 -5.93
C ASN A 198 1.59 -4.57 -6.11
N MET A 199 2.88 -4.33 -5.97
CA MET A 199 3.54 -3.09 -6.37
C MET A 199 4.27 -3.31 -7.70
N ALA A 200 4.29 -2.32 -8.57
CA ALA A 200 5.21 -2.25 -9.70
C ALA A 200 6.57 -1.79 -9.18
N TYR A 201 7.54 -2.70 -9.13
CA TYR A 201 8.87 -2.40 -8.62
C TYR A 201 9.83 -2.19 -9.78
N ALA A 202 10.12 -0.92 -10.07
CA ALA A 202 11.05 -0.54 -11.13
C ALA A 202 12.51 -0.74 -10.68
N SER A 203 13.37 -1.19 -11.57
CA SER A 203 14.78 -1.45 -11.26
C SER A 203 15.55 -0.21 -10.79
N HIS A 204 15.16 0.95 -11.26
CA HIS A 204 15.79 2.25 -10.94
C HIS A 204 15.04 3.06 -9.86
N TYR A 205 13.98 2.52 -9.27
CA TYR A 205 13.16 3.14 -8.22
C TYR A 205 12.48 4.47 -8.62
N MET A 206 12.42 4.77 -9.90
CA MET A 206 11.79 5.98 -10.43
C MET A 206 10.53 5.62 -11.21
N PRO A 207 9.56 6.54 -11.32
CA PRO A 207 8.44 6.34 -12.22
C PRO A 207 8.89 6.15 -13.67
N TYR A 208 8.17 5.33 -14.42
CA TYR A 208 8.23 5.31 -15.87
C TYR A 208 7.18 6.27 -16.42
N VAL A 209 7.62 7.18 -17.27
CA VAL A 209 6.75 8.17 -17.94
C VAL A 209 6.88 7.97 -19.44
#